data_80c04312b04faf312d95d3f12e0c1e4d
#
_entry.id   80c04312b04faf312d95d3f12e0c1e4d
#
_cell.length_a   1.000
_cell.length_b   1.000
_cell.length_c   1.000
_cell.angle_alpha   90.00
_cell.angle_beta   90.00
_cell.angle_gamma   90.00
#
_symmetry.space_group_name_H-M   'P 1'
#
loop_
_entity.id
_entity.type
_entity.pdbx_description
1 polymer ?
#
loop_
_entity_poly.entity_id
_entity_poly.type
_entity_poly.pdbx_seq_one_letter_code
_entity_poly.pdbx_strand_id
1 'polypeptide(L)'
;MPRTTLALTSFIAGEFSPKLEGRTDFEKYSAGCKTLENMLVHPQGMASRRVGTQFIGEVKTSSLKTRLVSFEFSTTQTYMLEFGNQYIRFFKDKGQILEGDKTISGLTKANPGVVTATAHGYSNGDFVILSSVSGMTQVNSKTYKVANKATNTFELNDVDGNAVDTSGYST
;
A
#
# COMPACT_ATOMS: atom_id res chain seq x y z
N MET A 1 -12.13 53.18 1.50
CA MET A 1 -10.77 52.79 1.98
C MET A 1 -10.11 51.95 0.88
N PRO A 2 -8.87 52.28 0.45
CA PRO A 2 -8.20 51.46 -0.52
C PRO A 2 -7.91 50.07 0.10
N ARG A 3 -8.24 49.00 -0.61
CA ARG A 3 -7.85 47.63 -0.24
C ARG A 3 -6.39 47.44 -0.53
N THR A 4 -5.58 47.21 0.49
CA THR A 4 -4.19 46.81 0.31
C THR A 4 -4.17 45.31 0.07
N THR A 5 -3.75 44.87 -1.11
CA THR A 5 -3.59 43.44 -1.42
C THR A 5 -2.15 43.06 -1.04
N LEU A 6 -2.02 42.18 -0.08
CA LEU A 6 -0.73 41.58 0.27
C LEU A 6 -0.46 40.42 -0.70
N ALA A 7 0.59 40.51 -1.50
CA ALA A 7 1.00 39.45 -2.39
C ALA A 7 2.03 38.57 -1.69
N LEU A 8 1.72 37.29 -1.52
CA LEU A 8 2.67 36.28 -1.05
C LEU A 8 3.41 35.73 -2.27
N THR A 9 4.69 36.08 -2.41
CA THR A 9 5.51 35.76 -3.59
C THR A 9 6.41 34.53 -3.40
N SER A 10 6.54 34.03 -2.18
CA SER A 10 7.39 32.89 -1.86
C SER A 10 6.82 32.09 -0.70
N PHE A 11 7.01 30.78 -0.73
CA PHE A 11 6.63 29.82 0.33
C PHE A 11 7.86 29.15 0.96
N ILE A 12 9.06 29.72 0.77
CA ILE A 12 10.32 29.07 1.17
C ILE A 12 10.42 28.79 2.69
N ALA A 13 9.69 29.56 3.52
CA ALA A 13 9.63 29.32 4.96
C ALA A 13 8.63 28.18 5.34
N GLY A 14 7.83 27.72 4.39
CA GLY A 14 6.89 26.60 4.61
C GLY A 14 5.72 26.97 5.50
N GLU A 15 5.25 25.97 6.25
CA GLU A 15 4.16 26.13 7.23
C GLU A 15 4.73 26.58 8.58
N PHE A 16 4.09 27.56 9.17
CA PHE A 16 4.50 28.06 10.48
C PHE A 16 3.86 27.30 11.64
N SER A 17 4.64 27.10 12.68
CA SER A 17 4.09 26.68 13.96
C SER A 17 3.06 27.71 14.46
N PRO A 18 1.94 27.28 15.08
CA PRO A 18 0.96 28.19 15.68
C PRO A 18 1.58 29.20 16.67
N LYS A 19 2.73 28.88 17.25
CA LYS A 19 3.47 29.76 18.16
C LYS A 19 4.11 30.98 17.47
N LEU A 20 4.24 30.95 16.14
CA LEU A 20 4.78 32.05 15.33
C LEU A 20 3.66 32.92 14.72
N GLU A 21 2.40 32.58 14.93
CA GLU A 21 1.28 33.35 14.39
C GLU A 21 1.30 34.78 14.93
N GLY A 22 1.26 35.76 14.01
CA GLY A 22 1.33 37.18 14.36
C GLY A 22 2.75 37.75 14.62
N ARG A 23 3.79 36.92 14.59
CA ARG A 23 5.18 37.36 14.78
C ARG A 23 5.74 37.98 13.50
N THR A 24 5.28 39.18 13.16
CA THR A 24 5.73 39.95 11.97
C THR A 24 7.16 40.47 12.07
N ASP A 25 7.74 40.40 13.25
CA ASP A 25 9.15 40.73 13.53
C ASP A 25 10.12 39.67 12.99
N PHE A 26 9.62 38.49 12.62
CA PHE A 26 10.44 37.44 12.05
C PHE A 26 10.64 37.68 10.54
N GLU A 27 11.89 37.82 10.10
CA GLU A 27 12.26 38.18 8.72
C GLU A 27 11.60 37.29 7.67
N LYS A 28 11.50 35.98 7.92
CA LYS A 28 10.92 35.02 6.97
C LYS A 28 9.39 34.90 7.06
N TYR A 29 8.73 35.72 7.91
CA TYR A 29 7.29 35.64 8.08
C TYR A 29 6.51 35.90 6.78
N SER A 30 7.01 36.80 5.94
CA SER A 30 6.41 37.10 4.62
C SER A 30 6.60 36.01 3.57
N ALA A 31 7.42 34.99 3.86
CA ALA A 31 7.72 33.87 2.95
C ALA A 31 7.15 32.53 3.43
N GLY A 32 6.23 32.55 4.37
CA GLY A 32 5.56 31.34 4.86
C GLY A 32 4.05 31.50 4.93
N CYS A 33 3.37 30.44 5.31
CA CYS A 33 1.92 30.45 5.44
C CYS A 33 1.46 29.67 6.69
N LYS A 34 0.18 29.88 7.06
CA LYS A 34 -0.41 29.23 8.21
C LYS A 34 -0.67 27.75 8.00
N THR A 35 -1.00 27.33 6.76
CA THR A 35 -1.33 25.94 6.41
C THR A 35 -0.76 25.62 5.05
N LEU A 36 -0.01 24.52 4.95
CA LEU A 36 0.62 24.03 3.72
C LEU A 36 0.51 22.51 3.58
N GLU A 37 -0.71 22.02 3.69
CA GLU A 37 -0.98 20.59 3.63
C GLU A 37 -0.88 20.02 2.21
N ASN A 38 -0.27 18.84 2.09
CA ASN A 38 -0.10 18.12 0.81
C ASN A 38 0.61 18.91 -0.30
N MET A 39 1.52 19.80 0.08
CA MET A 39 2.33 20.57 -0.86
C MET A 39 3.82 20.36 -0.62
N LEU A 40 4.61 20.54 -1.66
CA LEU A 40 6.07 20.54 -1.65
C LEU A 40 6.56 21.94 -1.91
N VAL A 41 7.42 22.44 -1.03
CA VAL A 41 8.08 23.73 -1.20
C VAL A 41 9.37 23.54 -2.00
N HIS A 42 9.54 24.31 -3.04
CA HIS A 42 10.74 24.31 -3.85
C HIS A 42 11.73 25.40 -3.37
N PRO A 43 13.04 25.18 -3.55
CA PRO A 43 14.06 26.17 -3.17
C PRO A 43 13.88 27.53 -3.84
N GLN A 44 13.18 27.58 -4.99
CA GLN A 44 12.87 28.81 -5.72
C GLN A 44 11.69 29.60 -5.12
N GLY A 45 11.09 29.11 -4.03
CA GLY A 45 10.00 29.77 -3.32
C GLY A 45 8.58 29.36 -3.74
N MET A 46 8.43 28.61 -4.83
CA MET A 46 7.12 28.13 -5.25
C MET A 46 6.69 26.89 -4.44
N ALA A 47 5.38 26.69 -4.31
CA ALA A 47 4.81 25.48 -3.75
C ALA A 47 4.05 24.72 -4.85
N SER A 48 4.31 23.41 -4.96
CA SER A 48 3.60 22.51 -5.87
C SER A 48 2.81 21.46 -5.10
N ARG A 49 1.75 20.96 -5.72
CA ARG A 49 0.97 19.87 -5.13
C ARG A 49 1.82 18.61 -5.05
N ARG A 50 1.80 17.94 -3.90
CA ARG A 50 2.41 16.61 -3.75
C ARG A 50 1.78 15.63 -4.74
N VAL A 51 2.58 14.79 -5.35
CA VAL A 51 2.10 13.68 -6.17
C VAL A 51 1.25 12.73 -5.33
N GLY A 52 0.25 12.11 -5.95
CA GLY A 52 -0.57 11.10 -5.30
C GLY A 52 0.25 9.88 -4.86
N THR A 53 -0.28 9.14 -3.92
CA THR A 53 0.26 7.83 -3.52
C THR A 53 -0.59 6.72 -4.14
N GLN A 54 0.06 5.66 -4.55
CA GLN A 54 -0.60 4.44 -5.01
C GLN A 54 -0.50 3.38 -3.93
N PHE A 55 -1.62 2.73 -3.61
CA PHE A 55 -1.61 1.56 -2.75
C PHE A 55 -0.96 0.40 -3.50
N ILE A 56 0.03 -0.26 -2.89
CA ILE A 56 0.76 -1.39 -3.47
C ILE A 56 0.31 -2.70 -2.82
N GLY A 57 0.18 -2.71 -1.52
CA GLY A 57 -0.23 -3.89 -0.77
C GLY A 57 -0.22 -3.66 0.72
N GLU A 58 -0.93 -4.50 1.43
CA GLU A 58 -0.94 -4.52 2.88
C GLU A 58 0.25 -5.33 3.40
N VAL A 59 0.76 -4.96 4.58
CA VAL A 59 1.78 -5.76 5.27
C VAL A 59 1.22 -7.13 5.63
N LYS A 60 2.08 -8.16 5.67
CA LYS A 60 1.66 -9.54 5.93
C LYS A 60 0.90 -9.70 7.25
N THR A 61 1.30 -8.96 8.28
CA THR A 61 0.66 -8.98 9.60
C THR A 61 0.48 -7.53 10.06
N SER A 62 -0.72 -6.99 9.91
CA SER A 62 -1.03 -5.58 10.15
C SER A 62 -0.87 -5.15 11.61
N SER A 63 -0.97 -6.08 12.55
CA SER A 63 -0.75 -5.83 13.99
C SER A 63 0.71 -5.69 14.39
N LEU A 64 1.66 -6.04 13.51
CA LEU A 64 3.10 -6.01 13.79
C LEU A 64 3.80 -4.93 12.95
N LYS A 65 4.82 -4.33 13.56
CA LYS A 65 5.65 -3.33 12.87
C LYS A 65 6.50 -3.99 11.78
N THR A 66 6.55 -3.36 10.61
CA THR A 66 7.43 -3.73 9.51
C THR A 66 8.40 -2.59 9.19
N ARG A 67 9.49 -2.91 8.53
CA ARG A 67 10.49 -1.95 8.06
C ARG A 67 10.65 -2.08 6.56
N LEU A 68 10.54 -0.96 5.86
CA LEU A 68 10.85 -0.88 4.43
C LEU A 68 12.29 -0.41 4.25
N VAL A 69 13.02 -1.09 3.38
CA VAL A 69 14.40 -0.76 3.01
C VAL A 69 14.50 -0.75 1.50
N SER A 70 14.96 0.35 0.92
CA SER A 70 15.27 0.41 -0.51
C SER A 70 16.56 -0.33 -0.80
N PHE A 71 16.58 -1.09 -1.88
CA PHE A 71 17.75 -1.74 -2.43
C PHE A 71 17.91 -1.34 -3.90
N GLU A 72 18.95 -0.57 -4.18
CA GLU A 72 19.27 -0.09 -5.52
C GLU A 72 20.46 -0.89 -6.07
N PHE A 73 20.20 -1.72 -7.07
CA PHE A 73 21.25 -2.45 -7.79
C PHE A 73 21.82 -1.59 -8.94
N SER A 74 20.96 -0.82 -9.59
CA SER A 74 21.32 0.11 -10.65
C SER A 74 20.29 1.23 -10.76
N THR A 75 20.53 2.23 -11.59
CA THR A 75 19.60 3.34 -11.86
C THR A 75 18.25 2.88 -12.44
N THR A 76 18.20 1.66 -13.00
CA THR A 76 17.00 1.07 -13.62
C THR A 76 16.46 -0.12 -12.85
N GLN A 77 17.20 -0.67 -11.89
CA GLN A 77 16.79 -1.80 -11.06
C GLN A 77 16.80 -1.42 -9.58
N THR A 78 15.65 -1.04 -9.09
CA THR A 78 15.42 -0.75 -7.67
C THR A 78 14.38 -1.71 -7.12
N TYR A 79 14.61 -2.14 -5.90
CA TYR A 79 13.71 -3.00 -5.16
C TYR A 79 13.36 -2.34 -3.83
N MET A 80 12.17 -2.64 -3.33
CA MET A 80 11.79 -2.35 -1.96
C MET A 80 11.67 -3.66 -1.19
N LEU A 81 12.41 -3.77 -0.10
CA LEU A 81 12.37 -4.91 0.78
C LEU A 81 11.51 -4.56 2.01
N GLU A 82 10.53 -5.39 2.29
CA GLU A 82 9.75 -5.32 3.51
C GLU A 82 10.24 -6.38 4.49
N PHE A 83 10.78 -5.93 5.60
CA PHE A 83 11.20 -6.79 6.71
C PHE A 83 10.09 -6.79 7.76
N GLY A 84 9.48 -7.94 7.98
CA GLY A 84 8.48 -8.16 9.01
C GLY A 84 8.93 -9.23 10.02
N ASN A 85 8.00 -9.65 10.88
CA ASN A 85 8.28 -10.69 11.86
C ASN A 85 8.44 -12.05 11.15
N GLN A 86 9.67 -12.56 11.11
CA GLN A 86 10.05 -13.85 10.49
C GLN A 86 9.79 -13.94 8.98
N TYR A 87 9.74 -12.80 8.25
CA TYR A 87 9.62 -12.82 6.80
C TYR A 87 10.30 -11.60 6.14
N ILE A 88 10.61 -11.76 4.86
CA ILE A 88 11.03 -10.67 3.96
C ILE A 88 10.16 -10.79 2.71
N ARG A 89 9.59 -9.67 2.24
CA ARG A 89 8.92 -9.58 0.93
C ARG A 89 9.68 -8.61 0.04
N PHE A 90 9.63 -8.89 -1.25
CA PHE A 90 10.32 -8.11 -2.27
C PHE A 90 9.29 -7.45 -3.18
N PHE A 91 9.49 -6.17 -3.45
CA PHE A 91 8.65 -5.39 -4.35
C PHE A 91 9.49 -4.78 -5.45
N LYS A 92 8.95 -4.77 -6.67
CA LYS A 92 9.52 -4.14 -7.86
C LYS A 92 8.39 -3.67 -8.76
N ASP A 93 8.61 -2.57 -9.50
CA ASP A 93 7.69 -2.07 -10.52
C ASP A 93 6.23 -1.91 -10.03
N LYS A 94 6.06 -1.40 -8.81
CA LYS A 94 4.77 -1.16 -8.14
C LYS A 94 3.99 -2.43 -7.77
N GLY A 95 4.64 -3.56 -7.66
CA GLY A 95 4.03 -4.83 -7.26
C GLY A 95 4.94 -5.66 -6.38
N GLN A 96 4.37 -6.64 -5.69
CA GLN A 96 5.13 -7.65 -4.98
C GLN A 96 5.71 -8.64 -6.00
N ILE A 97 6.97 -9.05 -5.81
CA ILE A 97 7.56 -10.14 -6.59
C ILE A 97 6.97 -11.45 -6.08
N LEU A 98 6.33 -12.18 -6.98
CA LEU A 98 5.65 -13.44 -6.71
C LEU A 98 6.26 -14.53 -7.61
N GLU A 99 6.02 -15.78 -7.25
CA GLU A 99 6.23 -16.91 -8.13
C GLU A 99 5.21 -16.92 -9.29
N GLY A 100 5.45 -17.76 -10.30
CA GLY A 100 4.58 -17.81 -11.48
C GLY A 100 3.13 -18.16 -11.15
N ASP A 101 2.19 -17.54 -11.85
CA ASP A 101 0.77 -17.67 -11.65
C ASP A 101 0.26 -19.12 -11.86
N LYS A 102 -0.75 -19.49 -11.08
CA LYS A 102 -1.53 -20.73 -11.25
C LYS A 102 -2.97 -20.39 -11.60
N THR A 103 -3.46 -21.01 -12.66
CA THR A 103 -4.85 -20.81 -13.08
C THR A 103 -5.80 -21.48 -12.08
N ILE A 104 -6.77 -20.73 -11.60
CA ILE A 104 -7.87 -21.26 -10.79
C ILE A 104 -9.07 -21.55 -11.71
N SER A 105 -9.74 -22.66 -11.49
CA SER A 105 -10.92 -23.08 -12.25
C SER A 105 -12.22 -22.92 -11.46
N GLY A 106 -12.14 -22.68 -10.16
CA GLY A 106 -13.31 -22.49 -9.32
C GLY A 106 -12.98 -21.97 -7.92
N LEU A 107 -13.97 -21.33 -7.33
CA LEU A 107 -14.00 -20.92 -5.94
C LEU A 107 -15.40 -21.20 -5.39
N THR A 108 -15.50 -21.91 -4.29
CA THR A 108 -16.79 -22.25 -3.68
C THR A 108 -17.35 -21.10 -2.86
N LYS A 109 -18.69 -21.04 -2.77
CA LYS A 109 -19.42 -20.21 -1.78
C LYS A 109 -19.60 -21.03 -0.50
N ALA A 110 -18.60 -20.99 0.37
CA ALA A 110 -18.56 -21.82 1.58
C ALA A 110 -17.75 -21.13 2.68
N ASN A 111 -17.81 -21.70 3.87
CA ASN A 111 -16.96 -21.34 5.00
C ASN A 111 -16.23 -22.59 5.52
N PRO A 112 -14.92 -22.76 5.25
CA PRO A 112 -14.05 -21.89 4.45
C PRO A 112 -14.33 -21.94 2.95
N GLY A 113 -13.96 -20.89 2.22
CA GLY A 113 -13.93 -20.89 0.75
C GLY A 113 -12.83 -21.83 0.23
N VAL A 114 -13.17 -22.68 -0.76
CA VAL A 114 -12.24 -23.64 -1.37
C VAL A 114 -11.92 -23.22 -2.80
N VAL A 115 -10.63 -23.07 -3.09
CA VAL A 115 -10.11 -22.78 -4.43
C VAL A 115 -9.78 -24.11 -5.13
N THR A 116 -10.16 -24.21 -6.39
CA THR A 116 -9.75 -25.29 -7.30
C THR A 116 -8.69 -24.78 -8.25
N ALA A 117 -7.49 -25.34 -8.18
CA ALA A 117 -6.35 -25.04 -9.05
C ALA A 117 -5.57 -26.33 -9.31
N THR A 118 -5.62 -26.82 -10.55
CA THR A 118 -5.00 -28.10 -10.92
C THR A 118 -3.48 -28.07 -10.70
N ALA A 119 -2.97 -29.06 -9.99
CA ALA A 119 -1.53 -29.24 -9.74
C ALA A 119 -0.83 -27.97 -9.24
N HIS A 120 -1.46 -27.27 -8.33
CA HIS A 120 -0.98 -25.96 -7.85
C HIS A 120 0.39 -26.03 -7.16
N GLY A 121 0.74 -27.12 -6.50
CA GLY A 121 2.05 -27.34 -5.88
C GLY A 121 2.27 -26.62 -4.55
N TYR A 122 1.26 -25.89 -4.04
CA TYR A 122 1.36 -25.17 -2.76
C TYR A 122 1.38 -26.13 -1.56
N SER A 123 1.95 -25.64 -0.47
CA SER A 123 1.94 -26.28 0.86
C SER A 123 1.04 -25.50 1.82
N ASN A 124 0.56 -26.19 2.86
CA ASN A 124 -0.17 -25.51 3.94
C ASN A 124 0.73 -24.43 4.57
N GLY A 125 0.20 -23.23 4.68
CA GLY A 125 0.94 -22.08 5.20
C GLY A 125 1.53 -21.16 4.14
N ASP A 126 1.58 -21.57 2.86
CA ASP A 126 2.00 -20.69 1.76
C ASP A 126 1.03 -19.53 1.62
N PHE A 127 1.53 -18.41 1.11
CA PHE A 127 0.72 -17.22 0.84
C PHE A 127 0.47 -17.07 -0.64
N VAL A 128 -0.78 -16.86 -0.99
CA VAL A 128 -1.23 -16.65 -2.37
C VAL A 128 -2.01 -15.34 -2.49
N ILE A 129 -1.93 -14.72 -3.66
CA ILE A 129 -2.73 -13.55 -4.01
C ILE A 129 -3.68 -13.98 -5.12
N LEU A 130 -4.98 -13.80 -4.90
CA LEU A 130 -5.98 -14.04 -5.93
C LEU A 130 -6.17 -12.80 -6.78
N SER A 131 -6.20 -12.98 -8.09
CA SER A 131 -6.43 -11.91 -9.07
C SER A 131 -7.33 -12.38 -10.20
N SER A 132 -8.01 -11.44 -10.83
CA SER A 132 -8.83 -11.70 -12.02
C SER A 132 -9.94 -12.76 -11.84
N VAL A 133 -10.38 -12.98 -10.60
CA VAL A 133 -11.54 -13.82 -10.31
C VAL A 133 -12.78 -13.08 -10.79
N SER A 134 -13.50 -13.67 -11.76
CA SER A 134 -14.82 -13.21 -12.19
C SER A 134 -15.90 -13.79 -11.26
N GLY A 135 -16.96 -13.03 -11.03
CA GLY A 135 -17.99 -13.40 -10.05
C GLY A 135 -17.63 -12.93 -8.65
N MET A 136 -16.95 -13.72 -7.85
CA MET A 136 -16.54 -13.35 -6.48
C MET A 136 -15.37 -12.37 -6.46
N THR A 137 -15.56 -11.16 -6.97
CA THR A 137 -14.50 -10.13 -7.08
C THR A 137 -13.95 -9.67 -5.74
N GLN A 138 -14.67 -9.92 -4.66
CA GLN A 138 -14.29 -9.57 -3.29
C GLN A 138 -12.98 -10.23 -2.84
N VAL A 139 -12.58 -11.34 -3.48
CA VAL A 139 -11.33 -12.06 -3.17
C VAL A 139 -10.12 -11.46 -3.90
N ASN A 140 -10.32 -10.64 -4.91
CA ASN A 140 -9.24 -10.12 -5.74
C ASN A 140 -8.34 -9.15 -4.98
N SER A 141 -7.05 -9.19 -5.31
CA SER A 141 -5.99 -8.33 -4.77
C SER A 141 -5.78 -8.46 -3.27
N LYS A 142 -6.20 -9.57 -2.69
CA LYS A 142 -5.98 -9.88 -1.27
C LYS A 142 -5.01 -11.04 -1.13
N THR A 143 -4.26 -11.04 -0.03
CA THR A 143 -3.35 -12.12 0.35
C THR A 143 -4.09 -13.11 1.23
N TYR A 144 -3.97 -14.39 0.89
CA TYR A 144 -4.54 -15.51 1.64
C TYR A 144 -3.46 -16.51 2.01
N LYS A 145 -3.70 -17.26 3.07
CA LYS A 145 -2.88 -18.38 3.51
C LYS A 145 -3.55 -19.68 3.06
N VAL A 146 -2.77 -20.55 2.45
CA VAL A 146 -3.22 -21.87 2.02
C VAL A 146 -3.45 -22.76 3.23
N ALA A 147 -4.61 -23.40 3.33
CA ALA A 147 -4.96 -24.37 4.34
C ALA A 147 -5.59 -25.62 3.71
N ASN A 148 -5.54 -26.75 4.42
CA ASN A 148 -6.12 -28.03 4.04
C ASN A 148 -5.91 -28.40 2.56
N LYS A 149 -4.65 -28.24 2.11
CA LYS A 149 -4.28 -28.49 0.71
C LYS A 149 -4.54 -29.91 0.29
N ALA A 150 -5.13 -30.12 -0.87
CA ALA A 150 -5.13 -31.35 -1.64
C ALA A 150 -4.31 -31.19 -2.92
N THR A 151 -4.33 -32.16 -3.84
CA THR A 151 -3.56 -32.06 -5.10
C THR A 151 -4.03 -30.92 -5.99
N ASN A 152 -5.33 -30.66 -6.02
CA ASN A 152 -5.97 -29.71 -6.93
C ASN A 152 -6.84 -28.67 -6.20
N THR A 153 -6.89 -28.68 -4.90
CA THR A 153 -7.72 -27.76 -4.12
C THR A 153 -7.02 -27.32 -2.84
N PHE A 154 -7.38 -26.14 -2.34
CA PHE A 154 -6.97 -25.66 -1.03
C PHE A 154 -8.03 -24.72 -0.46
N GLU A 155 -8.08 -24.63 0.86
CA GLU A 155 -8.93 -23.68 1.58
C GLU A 155 -8.24 -22.34 1.75
N LEU A 156 -9.04 -21.28 1.77
CA LEU A 156 -8.58 -19.93 2.02
C LEU A 156 -8.67 -19.60 3.51
N ASN A 157 -7.53 -19.26 4.09
CA ASN A 157 -7.46 -18.58 5.37
C ASN A 157 -6.97 -17.13 5.16
N ASP A 158 -7.34 -16.25 6.07
CA ASP A 158 -6.73 -14.92 6.13
C ASP A 158 -5.25 -15.00 6.57
N VAL A 159 -4.56 -13.86 6.58
CA VAL A 159 -3.14 -13.81 6.96
C VAL A 159 -2.89 -14.23 8.41
N ASP A 160 -3.87 -14.09 9.27
CA ASP A 160 -3.82 -14.48 10.69
C ASP A 160 -4.16 -15.96 10.92
N GLY A 161 -4.64 -16.65 9.88
CA GLY A 161 -4.93 -18.09 9.89
C GLY A 161 -6.40 -18.44 10.16
N ASN A 162 -7.31 -17.46 10.15
CA ASN A 162 -8.75 -17.72 10.29
C ASN A 162 -9.35 -18.10 8.94
N ALA A 163 -10.35 -18.98 8.95
CA ALA A 163 -11.07 -19.38 7.75
C ALA A 163 -11.78 -18.20 7.08
N VAL A 164 -11.64 -18.09 5.76
CA VAL A 164 -12.32 -17.05 4.97
C VAL A 164 -13.69 -17.53 4.57
N ASP A 165 -14.72 -16.84 5.07
CA ASP A 165 -16.11 -17.10 4.68
C ASP A 165 -16.43 -16.42 3.35
N THR A 166 -16.66 -17.23 2.31
CA THR A 166 -17.07 -16.78 0.98
C THR A 166 -18.55 -17.02 0.71
N SER A 167 -19.31 -17.54 1.67
CA SER A 167 -20.73 -17.91 1.50
C SER A 167 -21.61 -16.71 1.12
N GLY A 168 -21.29 -15.53 1.64
CA GLY A 168 -22.00 -14.28 1.35
C GLY A 168 -21.50 -13.52 0.11
N TYR A 169 -20.51 -14.03 -0.63
CA TYR A 169 -19.97 -13.29 -1.77
C TYR A 169 -20.88 -13.41 -3.00
N SER A 170 -20.97 -12.32 -3.78
CA SER A 170 -21.71 -12.32 -5.03
C SER A 170 -20.95 -13.07 -6.11
N THR A 171 -21.66 -13.78 -6.96
CA THR A 171 -21.13 -14.49 -8.15
C THR A 171 -21.50 -13.71 -9.40
#